data_0d3a3133b8a3090b99295604c2112c36
#
_entry.id   0d3a3133b8a3090b99295604c2112c36
#
_cell.length_a   1.000
_cell.length_b   1.000
_cell.length_c   1.000
_cell.angle_alpha   90.00
_cell.angle_beta   90.00
_cell.angle_gamma   90.00
#
_symmetry.space_group_name_H-M   'P 1'
#
loop_
_entity.id
_entity.type
_entity.pdbx_description
1 polymer ?
#
loop_
_entity_poly.entity_id
_entity_poly.type
_entity_poly.pdbx_seq_one_letter_code
_entity_poly.pdbx_strand_id
1 'polypeptide(L)'
;EGPKIVNGEGLFGIDFQTKDMLVSMIEHPPAFGMRAGSFNKDEIIDMPGIIDAFIIDTTIPNPGWADVNAFTEIVAIVGHKTWDLIQAKKKLKVDWVKIESLENSEEHVIRLDRDLVYGETTEKRLDGKPDLAFENAAKKIERTYSCPFIAHNTLEPMNFFANVQKNSVELVGPIQTPKALEN
;
A
#
# COMPACT_ATOMS: atom_id res chain seq x y z
N GLU A 1 -25.39 -12.05 -0.39
CA GLU A 1 -24.20 -12.07 -1.30
C GLU A 1 -23.49 -13.44 -1.29
N GLY A 2 -23.37 -14.14 -0.13
CA GLY A 2 -22.65 -15.40 -0.02
C GLY A 2 -22.99 -16.46 -1.09
N PRO A 3 -24.27 -16.76 -1.38
CA PRO A 3 -24.62 -17.71 -2.44
C PRO A 3 -24.13 -17.32 -3.83
N LYS A 4 -24.09 -16.02 -4.15
CA LYS A 4 -23.60 -15.53 -5.44
C LYS A 4 -22.08 -15.72 -5.56
N ILE A 5 -21.35 -15.49 -4.47
CA ILE A 5 -19.89 -15.66 -4.44
C ILE A 5 -19.52 -17.14 -4.69
N VAL A 6 -20.18 -18.08 -4.00
CA VAL A 6 -19.86 -19.52 -4.16
C VAL A 6 -20.30 -20.10 -5.51
N ASN A 7 -21.22 -19.44 -6.19
CA ASN A 7 -21.67 -19.82 -7.54
C ASN A 7 -20.87 -19.11 -8.64
N GLY A 8 -19.90 -18.26 -8.29
CA GLY A 8 -19.12 -17.48 -9.28
C GLY A 8 -19.89 -16.31 -9.90
N GLU A 9 -20.99 -15.88 -9.29
CA GLU A 9 -21.78 -14.72 -9.73
C GLU A 9 -21.32 -13.41 -9.05
N GLY A 10 -20.39 -13.52 -8.12
CA GLY A 10 -19.82 -12.37 -7.43
C GLY A 10 -18.93 -11.56 -8.37
N LEU A 11 -19.15 -10.24 -8.43
CA LEU A 11 -18.27 -9.32 -9.10
C LEU A 11 -17.23 -8.82 -8.11
N PHE A 12 -15.98 -9.19 -8.38
CA PHE A 12 -14.83 -8.60 -7.73
C PHE A 12 -14.30 -7.44 -8.59
N GLY A 13 -13.57 -6.51 -8.01
CA GLY A 13 -13.02 -5.39 -8.77
C GLY A 13 -12.12 -5.84 -9.91
N ILE A 14 -11.37 -6.94 -9.70
CA ILE A 14 -10.50 -7.53 -10.73
C ILE A 14 -11.26 -8.08 -11.94
N ASP A 15 -12.56 -8.40 -11.79
CA ASP A 15 -13.42 -8.91 -12.86
C ASP A 15 -14.10 -7.78 -13.65
N PHE A 16 -13.97 -6.53 -13.16
CA PHE A 16 -14.58 -5.38 -13.83
C PHE A 16 -13.94 -5.18 -15.21
N GLN A 17 -14.78 -5.08 -16.22
CA GLN A 17 -14.36 -4.87 -17.61
C GLN A 17 -15.28 -3.87 -18.31
N THR A 18 -14.69 -3.02 -19.12
CA THR A 18 -15.41 -2.12 -20.03
C THR A 18 -14.72 -2.07 -21.39
N LYS A 19 -15.45 -1.55 -22.37
CA LYS A 19 -14.91 -1.42 -23.73
C LYS A 19 -13.67 -0.53 -23.74
N ASP A 20 -12.64 -0.96 -24.48
CA ASP A 20 -11.38 -0.25 -24.67
C ASP A 20 -10.57 -0.02 -23.37
N MET A 21 -10.88 -0.76 -22.29
CA MET A 21 -10.15 -0.70 -21.06
C MET A 21 -8.71 -1.20 -21.25
N LEU A 22 -7.77 -0.48 -20.66
CA LEU A 22 -6.38 -0.91 -20.53
C LEU A 22 -6.16 -1.50 -19.13
N VAL A 23 -5.20 -2.37 -19.03
CA VAL A 23 -4.75 -2.93 -17.77
C VAL A 23 -3.40 -2.32 -17.42
N SER A 24 -3.18 -1.99 -16.15
CA SER A 24 -1.89 -1.57 -15.65
C SER A 24 -1.41 -2.46 -14.53
N MET A 25 -0.11 -2.72 -14.49
CA MET A 25 0.57 -3.32 -13.34
C MET A 25 1.63 -2.38 -12.82
N ILE A 26 1.75 -2.35 -11.50
CA ILE A 26 2.67 -1.47 -10.79
C ILE A 26 3.82 -2.28 -10.23
N GLU A 27 5.03 -1.75 -10.33
CA GLU A 27 6.21 -2.16 -9.59
C GLU A 27 6.62 -1.05 -8.63
N HIS A 28 6.73 -1.37 -7.37
CA HIS A 28 7.14 -0.44 -6.32
C HIS A 28 8.54 -0.76 -5.80
N PRO A 29 9.21 0.20 -5.15
CA PRO A 29 10.52 -0.04 -4.55
C PRO A 29 10.50 -1.19 -3.55
N PRO A 30 11.62 -1.91 -3.39
CA PRO A 30 11.72 -3.01 -2.41
C PRO A 30 11.75 -2.53 -0.96
N ALA A 31 11.96 -1.24 -0.72
CA ALA A 31 11.95 -0.63 0.60
C ALA A 31 11.48 0.83 0.54
N PHE A 32 10.95 1.32 1.65
CA PHE A 32 10.66 2.74 1.83
C PHE A 32 11.97 3.55 1.76
N GLY A 33 11.88 4.82 1.34
CA GLY A 33 13.06 5.67 1.17
C GLY A 33 13.85 5.38 -0.11
N MET A 34 13.27 4.68 -1.06
CA MET A 34 13.81 4.47 -2.40
C MET A 34 12.90 5.07 -3.47
N ARG A 35 13.49 5.45 -4.60
CA ARG A 35 12.79 5.90 -5.79
C ARG A 35 13.30 5.20 -7.03
N ALA A 36 12.55 5.27 -8.13
CA ALA A 36 13.00 4.79 -9.42
C ALA A 36 14.06 5.73 -10.00
N GLY A 37 15.24 5.22 -10.32
CA GLY A 37 16.28 5.95 -11.07
C GLY A 37 16.10 5.77 -12.57
N SER A 38 16.15 4.53 -13.04
CA SER A 38 15.94 4.14 -14.43
C SER A 38 15.38 2.74 -14.50
N PHE A 39 14.87 2.35 -15.66
CA PHE A 39 14.46 0.97 -15.93
C PHE A 39 14.65 0.65 -17.42
N ASN A 40 14.59 -0.63 -17.77
CA ASN A 40 14.78 -1.13 -19.13
C ASN A 40 13.53 -0.89 -20.01
N LYS A 41 13.13 0.38 -20.16
CA LYS A 41 11.89 0.81 -20.85
C LYS A 41 11.76 0.21 -22.24
N ASP A 42 12.77 0.35 -23.08
CA ASP A 42 12.73 -0.07 -24.49
C ASP A 42 12.49 -1.58 -24.63
N GLU A 43 13.15 -2.39 -23.76
CA GLU A 43 12.91 -3.83 -23.73
C GLU A 43 11.46 -4.18 -23.35
N ILE A 44 10.86 -3.40 -22.45
CA ILE A 44 9.50 -3.65 -21.96
C ILE A 44 8.45 -3.24 -22.99
N ILE A 45 8.57 -2.06 -23.59
CA ILE A 45 7.58 -1.59 -24.58
C ILE A 45 7.59 -2.40 -25.89
N ASP A 46 8.70 -3.05 -26.21
CA ASP A 46 8.82 -3.93 -27.37
C ASP A 46 8.14 -5.30 -27.16
N MET A 47 7.67 -5.60 -25.96
CA MET A 47 7.00 -6.86 -25.65
C MET A 47 5.57 -6.90 -26.20
N PRO A 48 5.08 -8.09 -26.64
CA PRO A 48 3.73 -8.23 -27.14
C PRO A 48 2.67 -7.75 -26.15
N GLY A 49 1.71 -6.95 -26.63
CA GLY A 49 0.55 -6.49 -25.86
C GLY A 49 0.83 -5.35 -24.88
N ILE A 50 2.07 -4.86 -24.81
CA ILE A 50 2.44 -3.69 -24.02
C ILE A 50 2.25 -2.42 -24.87
N ILE A 51 1.71 -1.39 -24.24
CA ILE A 51 1.47 -0.08 -24.86
C ILE A 51 2.51 0.93 -24.40
N ASP A 52 2.77 0.99 -23.10
CA ASP A 52 3.76 1.91 -22.52
C ASP A 52 4.24 1.41 -21.15
N ALA A 53 5.35 1.98 -20.70
CA ALA A 53 5.86 1.83 -19.36
C ALA A 53 6.50 3.15 -18.92
N PHE A 54 6.20 3.62 -17.70
CA PHE A 54 6.65 4.92 -17.20
C PHE A 54 6.72 4.96 -15.67
N ILE A 55 7.49 5.93 -15.18
CA ILE A 55 7.58 6.23 -13.75
C ILE A 55 6.43 7.17 -13.39
N ILE A 56 5.76 6.89 -12.27
CA ILE A 56 4.76 7.77 -11.68
C ILE A 56 5.33 8.33 -10.39
N ASP A 57 5.36 9.66 -10.29
CA ASP A 57 5.59 10.34 -9.01
C ASP A 57 4.29 10.27 -8.20
N THR A 58 4.34 9.62 -7.06
CA THR A 58 3.22 9.43 -6.15
C THR A 58 3.31 10.32 -4.91
N THR A 59 4.19 11.30 -4.92
CA THR A 59 4.37 12.24 -3.81
C THR A 59 3.10 13.06 -3.59
N ILE A 60 2.55 12.98 -2.39
CA ILE A 60 1.37 13.77 -2.00
C ILE A 60 1.87 15.02 -1.25
N PRO A 61 1.58 16.21 -1.76
CA PRO A 61 1.87 17.45 -1.02
C PRO A 61 1.04 17.51 0.26
N ASN A 62 1.69 17.71 1.39
CA ASN A 62 1.03 17.83 2.71
C ASN A 62 0.14 16.61 3.05
N PRO A 63 0.71 15.43 3.17
CA PRO A 63 -0.06 14.23 3.45
C PRO A 63 -0.82 14.34 4.77
N GLY A 64 -2.08 13.97 4.76
CA GLY A 64 -2.90 13.84 5.97
C GLY A 64 -2.52 12.57 6.76
N TRP A 65 -3.05 12.44 7.96
CA TRP A 65 -2.77 11.26 8.82
C TRP A 65 -3.23 9.93 8.21
N ALA A 66 -4.14 9.97 7.26
CA ALA A 66 -4.67 8.79 6.55
C ALA A 66 -3.97 8.51 5.22
N ASP A 67 -3.06 9.38 4.81
CA ASP A 67 -2.32 9.19 3.57
C ASP A 67 -1.23 8.14 3.80
N VAL A 68 -1.49 6.96 3.30
CA VAL A 68 -0.59 5.80 3.39
C VAL A 68 0.30 5.63 2.17
N ASN A 69 0.60 6.74 1.47
CA ASN A 69 1.51 6.68 0.35
C ASN A 69 2.94 6.44 0.83
N ALA A 70 3.33 5.19 0.79
CA ALA A 70 4.61 4.71 1.30
C ALA A 70 5.75 4.81 0.29
N PHE A 71 5.44 5.10 -0.98
CA PHE A 71 6.41 5.15 -2.07
C PHE A 71 6.32 6.48 -2.80
N THR A 72 7.47 7.11 -3.05
CA THR A 72 7.53 8.39 -3.78
C THR A 72 7.45 8.19 -5.28
N GLU A 73 7.94 7.07 -5.78
CA GLU A 73 7.91 6.74 -7.20
C GLU A 73 7.65 5.26 -7.40
N ILE A 74 6.85 4.95 -8.41
CA ILE A 74 6.53 3.59 -8.83
C ILE A 74 6.68 3.48 -10.35
N VAL A 75 6.90 2.27 -10.87
CA VAL A 75 6.90 2.01 -12.31
C VAL A 75 5.59 1.37 -12.70
N ALA A 76 4.88 1.97 -13.66
CA ALA A 76 3.67 1.41 -14.24
C ALA A 76 3.97 0.81 -15.62
N ILE A 77 3.41 -0.37 -15.89
CA ILE A 77 3.39 -0.99 -17.21
C ILE A 77 1.93 -1.05 -17.65
N VAL A 78 1.63 -0.61 -18.86
CA VAL A 78 0.27 -0.55 -19.41
C VAL A 78 0.16 -1.41 -20.65
N GLY A 79 -0.93 -2.14 -20.77
CA GLY A 79 -1.17 -3.01 -21.91
C GLY A 79 -2.63 -3.47 -22.01
N HIS A 80 -2.89 -4.40 -22.93
CA HIS A 80 -4.26 -4.86 -23.20
C HIS A 80 -4.68 -6.06 -22.35
N LYS A 81 -3.74 -6.90 -21.92
CA LYS A 81 -4.05 -8.16 -21.23
C LYS A 81 -3.17 -8.35 -19.99
N THR A 82 -3.79 -8.76 -18.92
CA THR A 82 -3.12 -9.08 -17.66
C THR A 82 -1.95 -10.05 -17.84
N TRP A 83 -2.11 -11.06 -18.71
CA TRP A 83 -1.04 -12.03 -18.97
C TRP A 83 0.21 -11.40 -19.57
N ASP A 84 0.05 -10.52 -20.55
CA ASP A 84 1.17 -9.84 -21.21
C ASP A 84 1.92 -8.95 -20.21
N LEU A 85 1.17 -8.24 -19.36
CA LEU A 85 1.73 -7.44 -18.26
C LEU A 85 2.50 -8.29 -17.25
N ILE A 86 1.99 -9.47 -16.88
CA ILE A 86 2.70 -10.38 -15.97
C ILE A 86 4.05 -10.81 -16.60
N GLN A 87 4.08 -11.10 -17.91
CA GLN A 87 5.33 -11.46 -18.58
C GLN A 87 6.30 -10.28 -18.66
N ALA A 88 5.80 -9.07 -18.93
CA ALA A 88 6.59 -7.85 -18.95
C ALA A 88 7.15 -7.54 -17.55
N LYS A 89 6.33 -7.64 -16.52
CA LYS A 89 6.75 -7.42 -15.13
C LYS A 89 7.88 -8.37 -14.68
N LYS A 90 7.88 -9.62 -15.14
CA LYS A 90 8.98 -10.58 -14.88
C LYS A 90 10.30 -10.18 -15.53
N LYS A 91 10.26 -9.41 -16.62
CA LYS A 91 11.45 -8.92 -17.31
C LYS A 91 11.85 -7.51 -16.92
N LEU A 92 10.97 -6.81 -16.22
CA LEU A 92 11.24 -5.46 -15.74
C LEU A 92 12.45 -5.46 -14.81
N LYS A 93 13.37 -4.56 -15.07
CA LYS A 93 14.54 -4.30 -14.26
C LYS A 93 14.56 -2.83 -13.93
N VAL A 94 14.38 -2.49 -12.67
CA VAL A 94 14.40 -1.11 -12.19
C VAL A 94 15.66 -0.90 -11.36
N ASP A 95 16.35 0.18 -11.66
CA ASP A 95 17.46 0.67 -10.86
C ASP A 95 16.92 1.55 -9.75
N TRP A 96 16.79 1.00 -8.55
CA TRP A 96 16.25 1.70 -7.40
C TRP A 96 17.33 2.50 -6.69
N VAL A 97 17.11 3.78 -6.55
CA VAL A 97 18.02 4.74 -5.92
C VAL A 97 17.53 5.04 -4.50
N LYS A 98 18.44 4.88 -3.55
CA LYS A 98 18.20 5.27 -2.16
C LYS A 98 18.20 6.78 -2.02
N ILE A 99 17.14 7.35 -1.43
CA ILE A 99 16.99 8.80 -1.21
C ILE A 99 17.11 9.21 0.26
N GLU A 100 16.90 8.26 1.18
CA GLU A 100 17.03 8.49 2.62
C GLU A 100 17.53 7.25 3.35
N SER A 101 17.75 7.35 4.63
CA SER A 101 18.17 6.22 5.44
C SER A 101 17.09 5.13 5.45
N LEU A 102 17.46 3.93 5.03
CA LEU A 102 16.55 2.78 5.10
C LEU A 102 16.53 2.25 6.53
N GLU A 103 15.34 2.15 7.08
CA GLU A 103 15.10 1.47 8.34
C GLU A 103 15.00 -0.03 8.08
N ASN A 104 15.63 -0.84 8.94
CA ASN A 104 15.46 -2.28 8.89
C ASN A 104 14.59 -2.77 10.06
N SER A 105 14.06 -3.98 9.94
CA SER A 105 13.14 -4.55 10.92
C SER A 105 13.78 -4.72 12.31
N GLU A 106 15.06 -4.99 12.40
CA GLU A 106 15.77 -5.17 13.68
C GLU A 106 15.91 -3.84 14.40
N GLU A 107 16.34 -2.78 13.72
CA GLU A 107 16.42 -1.43 14.26
C GLU A 107 15.05 -0.92 14.70
N HIS A 108 14.01 -1.24 13.92
CA HIS A 108 12.64 -0.87 14.26
C HIS A 108 12.17 -1.52 15.58
N VAL A 109 12.41 -2.82 15.76
CA VAL A 109 12.07 -3.53 17.01
C VAL A 109 12.83 -2.96 18.20
N ILE A 110 14.15 -2.74 18.04
CA ILE A 110 14.99 -2.14 19.12
C ILE A 110 14.46 -0.75 19.50
N ARG A 111 14.07 0.06 18.51
CA ARG A 111 13.51 1.39 18.76
C ARG A 111 12.18 1.31 19.48
N LEU A 112 11.28 0.42 19.06
CA LEU A 112 9.99 0.21 19.74
C LEU A 112 10.15 -0.21 21.20
N ASP A 113 11.03 -1.16 21.48
CA ASP A 113 11.30 -1.63 22.84
C ASP A 113 11.87 -0.50 23.72
N ARG A 114 12.77 0.30 23.17
CA ARG A 114 13.31 1.47 23.87
C ARG A 114 12.23 2.50 24.15
N ASP A 115 11.42 2.84 23.12
CA ASP A 115 10.43 3.90 23.22
C ASP A 115 9.24 3.49 24.11
N LEU A 116 8.96 2.19 24.24
CA LEU A 116 7.99 1.68 25.21
C LEU A 116 8.38 1.98 26.66
N VAL A 117 9.69 2.00 26.95
CA VAL A 117 10.20 2.19 28.33
C VAL A 117 10.58 3.66 28.59
N TYR A 118 11.18 4.32 27.62
CA TYR A 118 11.81 5.64 27.76
C TYR A 118 11.25 6.72 26.84
N GLY A 119 10.33 6.37 25.95
CA GLY A 119 9.74 7.31 24.99
C GLY A 119 8.85 8.35 25.67
N GLU A 120 8.79 9.54 25.08
CA GLU A 120 7.83 10.56 25.49
C GLU A 120 6.41 10.07 25.26
N THR A 121 5.57 10.23 26.29
CA THR A 121 4.16 9.80 26.21
C THR A 121 3.24 11.01 26.19
N THR A 122 2.16 10.89 25.42
CA THR A 122 1.06 11.86 25.44
C THR A 122 -0.16 11.20 26.05
N GLU A 123 -0.68 11.79 27.12
CA GLU A 123 -1.93 11.32 27.71
C GLU A 123 -3.07 11.47 26.69
N LYS A 124 -3.71 10.36 26.34
CA LYS A 124 -4.87 10.35 25.45
C LYS A 124 -6.19 10.25 26.18
N ARG A 125 -6.15 9.62 27.36
CA ARG A 125 -7.33 9.44 28.22
C ARG A 125 -6.89 9.11 29.64
N LEU A 126 -7.47 9.79 30.60
CA LEU A 126 -7.29 9.54 32.02
C LEU A 126 -8.65 9.39 32.71
N ASP A 127 -9.01 8.18 33.09
CA ASP A 127 -10.23 7.92 33.85
C ASP A 127 -9.85 7.54 35.29
N GLY A 128 -10.37 8.29 36.24
CA GLY A 128 -10.12 8.06 37.65
C GLY A 128 -8.73 8.49 38.13
N LYS A 129 -8.13 7.68 39.01
CA LYS A 129 -6.79 7.93 39.61
C LYS A 129 -5.94 6.67 39.48
N PRO A 130 -5.41 6.35 38.28
CA PRO A 130 -4.69 5.10 38.04
C PRO A 130 -3.45 4.93 38.93
N ASP A 131 -2.67 5.99 39.10
CA ASP A 131 -1.45 5.94 39.93
C ASP A 131 -1.77 5.53 41.37
N LEU A 132 -2.79 6.12 41.94
CA LEU A 132 -3.23 5.81 43.31
C LEU A 132 -3.77 4.38 43.39
N ALA A 133 -4.46 3.91 42.34
CA ALA A 133 -4.94 2.55 42.27
C ALA A 133 -3.78 1.54 42.17
N PHE A 134 -2.73 1.85 41.42
CA PHE A 134 -1.52 1.04 41.34
C PHE A 134 -0.76 1.05 42.69
N GLU A 135 -0.61 2.19 43.30
CA GLU A 135 0.06 2.31 44.62
C GLU A 135 -0.59 1.41 45.69
N ASN A 136 -1.92 1.39 45.74
CA ASN A 136 -2.68 0.67 46.73
C ASN A 136 -3.04 -0.77 46.35
N ALA A 137 -2.61 -1.22 45.16
CA ALA A 137 -2.94 -2.57 44.68
C ALA A 137 -2.25 -3.66 45.50
N ALA A 138 -3.03 -4.63 45.97
CA ALA A 138 -2.50 -5.77 46.73
C ALA A 138 -1.57 -6.67 45.87
N LYS A 139 -1.71 -6.62 44.55
CA LYS A 139 -0.87 -7.34 43.59
C LYS A 139 -0.73 -6.53 42.33
N LYS A 140 0.49 -6.36 41.85
CA LYS A 140 0.81 -5.74 40.56
C LYS A 140 1.31 -6.83 39.60
N ILE A 141 0.80 -6.85 38.39
CA ILE A 141 1.26 -7.74 37.32
C ILE A 141 1.70 -6.88 36.16
N GLU A 142 2.94 -7.04 35.75
CA GLU A 142 3.53 -6.36 34.61
C GLU A 142 3.91 -7.42 33.55
N ARG A 143 3.51 -7.20 32.33
CA ARG A 143 3.82 -8.08 31.20
C ARG A 143 3.92 -7.24 29.92
N THR A 144 4.88 -7.61 29.09
CA THR A 144 5.03 -7.06 27.77
C THR A 144 4.58 -8.10 26.74
N TYR A 145 3.82 -7.65 25.75
CA TYR A 145 3.39 -8.46 24.62
C TYR A 145 3.88 -7.82 23.33
N SER A 146 4.37 -8.63 22.39
CA SER A 146 4.79 -8.16 21.08
C SER A 146 4.07 -8.93 19.98
N CYS A 147 3.73 -8.22 18.90
CA CYS A 147 3.17 -8.81 17.69
C CYS A 147 4.01 -8.35 16.49
N PRO A 148 4.35 -9.25 15.58
CA PRO A 148 5.02 -8.85 14.33
C PRO A 148 4.06 -8.09 13.42
N PHE A 149 4.60 -7.23 12.56
CA PHE A 149 3.84 -6.69 11.45
C PHE A 149 3.52 -7.81 10.46
N ILE A 150 2.28 -7.89 10.04
CA ILE A 150 1.79 -8.90 9.10
C ILE A 150 1.18 -8.18 7.91
N ALA A 151 1.56 -8.57 6.69
CA ALA A 151 0.90 -8.09 5.49
C ALA A 151 -0.57 -8.55 5.47
N HIS A 152 -1.48 -7.69 5.02
CA HIS A 152 -2.90 -7.98 4.98
C HIS A 152 -3.27 -9.14 4.04
N ASN A 153 -2.50 -9.37 2.97
CA ASN A 153 -2.67 -10.47 2.02
C ASN A 153 -4.14 -10.78 1.71
N THR A 154 -4.85 -9.80 1.18
CA THR A 154 -6.25 -9.95 0.80
C THR A 154 -6.40 -11.05 -0.26
N LEU A 155 -7.49 -11.83 -0.20
CA LEU A 155 -7.75 -12.89 -1.18
C LEU A 155 -7.91 -12.34 -2.59
N GLU A 156 -8.56 -11.20 -2.74
CA GLU A 156 -8.60 -10.45 -3.99
C GLU A 156 -7.33 -9.58 -4.08
N PRO A 157 -6.50 -9.71 -5.13
CA PRO A 157 -5.40 -8.78 -5.37
C PRO A 157 -5.91 -7.35 -5.42
N MET A 158 -5.18 -6.43 -4.78
CA MET A 158 -5.54 -5.01 -4.79
C MET A 158 -5.62 -4.52 -6.23
N ASN A 159 -6.75 -3.95 -6.59
CA ASN A 159 -7.04 -3.46 -7.92
C ASN A 159 -7.96 -2.26 -7.86
N PHE A 160 -8.00 -1.47 -8.92
CA PHE A 160 -8.87 -0.32 -9.03
C PHE A 160 -9.07 0.05 -10.49
N PHE A 161 -10.29 0.40 -10.87
CA PHE A 161 -10.60 0.94 -12.18
C PHE A 161 -10.78 2.46 -12.07
N ALA A 162 -10.24 3.19 -13.04
CA ALA A 162 -10.43 4.62 -13.17
C ALA A 162 -10.69 4.99 -14.63
N ASN A 163 -11.74 5.78 -14.85
CA ASN A 163 -12.06 6.37 -16.14
C ASN A 163 -12.13 7.89 -15.97
N VAL A 164 -11.09 8.56 -16.39
CA VAL A 164 -10.94 10.01 -16.25
C VAL A 164 -11.32 10.68 -17.55
N GLN A 165 -12.32 11.52 -17.50
CA GLN A 165 -12.80 12.32 -18.64
C GLN A 165 -12.71 13.82 -18.29
N LYS A 166 -12.93 14.69 -19.28
CA LYS A 166 -12.76 16.13 -19.10
C LYS A 166 -13.53 16.71 -17.90
N ASN A 167 -14.72 16.22 -17.63
CA ASN A 167 -15.63 16.77 -16.61
C ASN A 167 -16.17 15.72 -15.64
N SER A 168 -15.63 14.50 -15.67
CA SER A 168 -16.08 13.42 -14.78
C SER A 168 -14.97 12.41 -14.54
N VAL A 169 -15.00 11.79 -13.38
CA VAL A 169 -14.16 10.65 -13.04
C VAL A 169 -15.08 9.55 -12.54
N GLU A 170 -14.92 8.36 -13.11
CA GLU A 170 -15.56 7.14 -12.62
C GLU A 170 -14.51 6.26 -11.98
N LEU A 171 -14.74 5.89 -10.74
CA LEU A 171 -13.84 5.04 -9.95
C LEU A 171 -14.62 3.80 -9.49
N VAL A 172 -14.08 2.61 -9.76
CA VAL A 172 -14.68 1.34 -9.34
C VAL A 172 -13.60 0.45 -8.73
N GLY A 173 -13.84 -0.01 -7.51
CA GLY A 173 -12.90 -0.91 -6.85
C GLY A 173 -13.24 -1.15 -5.37
N PRO A 174 -12.59 -2.13 -4.75
CA PRO A 174 -12.77 -2.41 -3.33
C PRO A 174 -12.11 -1.31 -2.49
N ILE A 175 -12.90 -0.57 -1.72
CA ILE A 175 -12.41 0.49 -0.83
C ILE A 175 -13.14 0.48 0.51
N GLN A 176 -12.39 0.62 1.60
CA GLN A 176 -12.95 0.72 2.95
C GLN A 176 -13.40 2.15 3.30
N THR A 177 -12.77 3.15 2.70
CA THR A 177 -12.99 4.58 3.02
C THR A 177 -13.33 5.38 1.76
N PRO A 178 -14.50 5.15 1.13
CA PRO A 178 -14.84 5.79 -0.15
C PRO A 178 -14.78 7.32 -0.09
N LYS A 179 -15.13 7.92 1.06
CA LYS A 179 -15.07 9.38 1.21
C LYS A 179 -13.63 9.94 1.11
N ALA A 180 -12.61 9.16 1.37
CA ALA A 180 -11.23 9.61 1.22
C ALA A 180 -10.82 9.80 -0.25
N LEU A 181 -11.56 9.20 -1.19
CA LEU A 181 -11.33 9.37 -2.63
C LEU A 181 -11.99 10.64 -3.19
N GLU A 182 -12.87 11.30 -2.45
CA GLU A 182 -13.58 12.48 -2.93
C GLU A 182 -12.82 13.79 -2.65
N ASN A 183 -11.72 13.72 -1.89
CA ASN A 183 -10.87 14.85 -1.52
C ASN A 183 -9.62 14.90 -2.39
#